data_59a4fcbd8bdc28053f9effcdecdd4f84
#
_entry.id   59a4fcbd8bdc28053f9effcdecdd4f84
#
_cell.length_a   1.000
_cell.length_b   1.000
_cell.length_c   1.000
_cell.angle_alpha   90.00
_cell.angle_beta   90.00
_cell.angle_gamma   90.00
#
_symmetry.space_group_name_H-M   'P 1'
#
loop_
_entity.id
_entity.type
_entity.pdbx_description
1 polymer ?
#
loop_
_entity_poly.entity_id
_entity_poly.type
_entity_poly.pdbx_seq_one_letter_code
_entity_poly.pdbx_strand_id
1 'polypeptide(L)'
;GNDTDGSMAVGFGYGNPYETVGGAVSLSLGSINPDDGGAFNRGSLNLSLGHNFSQYGLGVAVGVNTIDLWHDNGKDEMDESYYTSVTKLLPNDVAPVVVTAGLGNNDFAKVNEDGDKKDHVYPFVSVAAYVMPQLSLIADYTSGVTTLGVGIVPSPKLPITITMGAYNVNKQTVDTGNDKVSF
;
A
#
# COMPACT_ATOMS: atom_id res chain seq x y z
N GLY A 1 1.08 -18.24 18.24
CA GLY A 1 2.20 -17.75 17.42
C GLY A 1 1.98 -16.30 17.08
N ASN A 2 3.02 -15.48 17.13
CA ASN A 2 2.97 -14.16 16.55
C ASN A 2 3.07 -14.35 15.04
N ASP A 3 1.95 -14.46 14.37
CA ASP A 3 1.91 -14.59 12.93
C ASP A 3 2.10 -13.20 12.32
N THR A 4 3.35 -12.86 12.09
CA THR A 4 3.69 -11.69 11.25
C THR A 4 3.54 -12.16 9.81
N ASP A 5 2.49 -11.70 9.16
CA ASP A 5 2.31 -11.92 7.73
C ASP A 5 2.84 -10.72 6.94
N GLY A 6 3.28 -10.95 5.72
CA GLY A 6 3.80 -9.96 4.81
C GLY A 6 3.11 -10.00 3.45
N SER A 7 3.23 -8.90 2.72
CA SER A 7 2.75 -8.82 1.34
C SER A 7 3.86 -8.29 0.44
N MET A 8 3.76 -8.61 -0.83
CA MET A 8 4.66 -8.13 -1.88
C MET A 8 3.86 -7.55 -3.03
N ALA A 9 4.34 -6.43 -3.60
CA ALA A 9 3.78 -5.88 -4.82
C ALA A 9 4.88 -5.61 -5.85
N VAL A 10 4.57 -5.87 -7.11
CA VAL A 10 5.43 -5.54 -8.26
C VAL A 10 4.65 -4.62 -9.18
N GLY A 11 5.18 -3.44 -9.46
CA GLY A 11 4.52 -2.42 -10.26
C GLY A 11 5.31 -2.02 -11.50
N PHE A 12 4.55 -1.66 -12.54
CA PHE A 12 5.04 -1.12 -13.81
C PHE A 12 4.34 0.20 -14.10
N GLY A 13 5.14 1.26 -14.34
CA GLY A 13 4.63 2.58 -14.75
C GLY A 13 4.64 2.76 -16.26
N TYR A 14 3.68 3.51 -16.78
CA TYR A 14 3.56 3.86 -18.19
C TYR A 14 3.13 5.32 -18.38
N GLY A 15 3.36 5.86 -19.59
CA GLY A 15 3.05 7.25 -19.92
C GLY A 15 4.05 8.24 -19.34
N ASN A 16 3.74 9.53 -19.49
CA ASN A 16 4.55 10.62 -18.93
C ASN A 16 3.67 11.53 -18.05
N PRO A 17 3.62 11.30 -16.74
CA PRO A 17 2.78 12.08 -15.84
C PRO A 17 3.21 13.54 -15.71
N TYR A 18 4.41 13.90 -16.17
CA TYR A 18 4.93 15.28 -16.14
C TYR A 18 4.47 16.11 -17.32
N GLU A 19 4.17 15.50 -18.45
CA GLU A 19 3.72 16.18 -19.67
C GLU A 19 2.20 16.04 -19.87
N THR A 20 1.67 14.85 -19.59
CA THR A 20 0.27 14.51 -19.82
C THR A 20 -0.29 13.73 -18.64
N VAL A 21 -0.64 12.48 -18.87
CA VAL A 21 -1.10 11.53 -17.87
C VAL A 21 -0.16 10.32 -17.89
N GLY A 22 0.31 9.95 -16.73
CA GLY A 22 0.98 8.67 -16.51
C GLY A 22 0.06 7.72 -15.77
N GLY A 23 0.42 6.47 -15.76
CA GLY A 23 -0.29 5.46 -15.00
C GLY A 23 0.64 4.40 -14.47
N ALA A 24 0.12 3.58 -13.58
CA ALA A 24 0.81 2.42 -13.07
C ALA A 24 -0.15 1.23 -12.99
N VAL A 25 0.43 0.06 -13.22
CA VAL A 25 -0.20 -1.24 -13.02
C VAL A 25 0.66 -1.97 -12.01
N SER A 26 0.08 -2.51 -10.95
CA SER A 26 0.83 -3.36 -10.02
C SER A 26 0.06 -4.62 -9.68
N LEU A 27 0.82 -5.69 -9.49
CA LEU A 27 0.36 -6.96 -8.98
C LEU A 27 0.73 -7.04 -7.50
N SER A 28 -0.26 -7.17 -6.64
CA SER A 28 -0.07 -7.41 -5.21
C SER A 28 -0.28 -8.87 -4.90
N LEU A 29 0.62 -9.43 -4.10
CA LEU A 29 0.61 -10.81 -3.63
C LEU A 29 0.44 -10.81 -2.11
N GLY A 30 -0.65 -11.37 -1.63
CA GLY A 30 -0.92 -11.48 -0.20
C GLY A 30 -0.35 -12.75 0.38
N SER A 31 -0.07 -12.72 1.69
CA SER A 31 0.51 -13.78 2.49
C SER A 31 1.83 -14.33 1.95
N ILE A 32 2.93 -13.90 2.55
CA ILE A 32 4.27 -14.48 2.28
C ILE A 32 4.50 -15.68 3.21
N ASN A 33 3.70 -15.81 4.28
CA ASN A 33 3.82 -16.89 5.24
C ASN A 33 3.19 -18.19 4.71
N PRO A 34 3.97 -19.28 4.49
CA PRO A 34 3.44 -20.53 3.99
C PRO A 34 2.56 -21.28 5.01
N ASP A 35 2.60 -20.91 6.30
CA ASP A 35 1.84 -21.59 7.37
C ASP A 35 0.38 -21.13 7.44
N ASP A 36 0.01 -20.03 6.78
CA ASP A 36 -1.36 -19.49 6.76
C ASP A 36 -2.08 -19.77 5.42
N GLY A 37 -2.20 -21.03 5.08
CA GLY A 37 -2.92 -21.48 3.87
C GLY A 37 -2.08 -21.48 2.59
N GLY A 38 -0.76 -21.38 2.71
CA GLY A 38 0.17 -21.36 1.59
C GLY A 38 0.64 -19.96 1.19
N ALA A 39 1.90 -19.85 0.76
CA ALA A 39 2.42 -18.60 0.25
C ALA A 39 1.67 -18.16 -1.02
N PHE A 40 1.39 -16.87 -1.14
CA PHE A 40 0.70 -16.26 -2.29
C PHE A 40 -0.72 -16.79 -2.53
N ASN A 41 -1.45 -17.04 -1.45
CA ASN A 41 -2.81 -17.59 -1.48
C ASN A 41 -3.87 -16.63 -2.07
N ARG A 42 -3.49 -15.40 -2.39
CA ARG A 42 -4.33 -14.41 -3.10
C ARG A 42 -3.47 -13.44 -3.88
N GLY A 43 -4.01 -12.95 -4.98
CA GLY A 43 -3.39 -11.95 -5.81
C GLY A 43 -4.40 -10.96 -6.36
N SER A 44 -4.00 -9.68 -6.39
CA SER A 44 -4.83 -8.61 -6.90
C SER A 44 -4.07 -7.71 -7.85
N LEU A 45 -4.82 -7.12 -8.78
CA LEU A 45 -4.34 -6.10 -9.69
C LEU A 45 -4.72 -4.72 -9.17
N ASN A 46 -3.80 -3.77 -9.26
CA ASN A 46 -4.03 -2.38 -8.95
C ASN A 46 -3.72 -1.53 -10.18
N LEU A 47 -4.55 -0.54 -10.44
CA LEU A 47 -4.42 0.38 -11.56
C LEU A 47 -4.49 1.80 -11.07
N SER A 48 -3.64 2.68 -11.60
CA SER A 48 -3.70 4.10 -11.29
C SER A 48 -3.39 4.98 -12.50
N LEU A 49 -3.96 6.18 -12.47
CA LEU A 49 -3.68 7.26 -13.40
C LEU A 49 -3.35 8.52 -12.60
N GLY A 50 -2.39 9.31 -13.07
CA GLY A 50 -2.00 10.53 -12.39
C GLY A 50 -1.31 11.55 -13.27
N HIS A 51 -1.20 12.76 -12.72
CA HIS A 51 -0.49 13.87 -13.32
C HIS A 51 0.37 14.58 -12.27
N ASN A 52 1.59 14.97 -12.68
CA ASN A 52 2.55 15.65 -11.81
C ASN A 52 2.74 17.11 -12.25
N PHE A 53 2.49 18.02 -11.34
CA PHE A 53 2.76 19.45 -11.47
C PHE A 53 4.18 19.74 -10.95
N SER A 54 5.18 19.54 -11.80
CA SER A 54 6.62 19.59 -11.43
C SER A 54 7.02 20.91 -10.76
N GLN A 55 6.48 22.02 -11.26
CA GLN A 55 6.74 23.36 -10.70
C GLN A 55 6.34 23.51 -9.24
N TYR A 56 5.41 22.69 -8.77
CA TYR A 56 4.92 22.71 -7.38
C TYR A 56 5.41 21.50 -6.56
N GLY A 57 6.09 20.54 -7.21
CA GLY A 57 6.42 19.27 -6.58
C GLY A 57 5.17 18.52 -6.10
N LEU A 58 4.05 18.65 -6.83
CA LEU A 58 2.75 18.05 -6.53
C LEU A 58 2.39 17.01 -7.57
N GLY A 59 1.76 15.94 -7.12
CA GLY A 59 1.12 14.95 -7.97
C GLY A 59 -0.32 14.73 -7.53
N VAL A 60 -1.18 14.38 -8.47
CA VAL A 60 -2.54 13.92 -8.21
C VAL A 60 -2.74 12.58 -8.87
N ALA A 61 -3.48 11.68 -8.24
CA ALA A 61 -3.77 10.38 -8.80
C ALA A 61 -5.17 9.91 -8.42
N VAL A 62 -5.71 9.06 -9.28
CA VAL A 62 -6.90 8.25 -9.04
C VAL A 62 -6.58 6.81 -9.36
N GLY A 63 -7.19 5.87 -8.67
CA GLY A 63 -6.92 4.47 -8.94
C GLY A 63 -7.98 3.53 -8.41
N VAL A 64 -7.81 2.29 -8.80
CA VAL A 64 -8.55 1.14 -8.29
C VAL A 64 -7.54 0.10 -7.83
N ASN A 65 -7.72 -0.36 -6.60
CA ASN A 65 -6.93 -1.42 -5.98
C ASN A 65 -7.79 -2.67 -5.83
N THR A 66 -7.09 -3.79 -5.61
CA THR A 66 -7.70 -5.05 -5.18
C THR A 66 -8.71 -5.60 -6.18
N ILE A 67 -8.45 -5.41 -7.48
CA ILE A 67 -9.14 -6.17 -8.52
C ILE A 67 -8.72 -7.63 -8.35
N ASP A 68 -9.61 -8.46 -7.80
CA ASP A 68 -9.31 -9.85 -7.47
C ASP A 68 -8.95 -10.65 -8.72
N LEU A 69 -7.76 -11.26 -8.74
CA LEU A 69 -7.30 -12.13 -9.80
C LEU A 69 -7.41 -13.60 -9.42
N TRP A 70 -7.09 -13.94 -8.17
CA TRP A 70 -7.24 -15.28 -7.59
C TRP A 70 -7.23 -15.20 -6.06
N HIS A 71 -7.95 -16.11 -5.46
CA HIS A 71 -7.94 -16.38 -4.02
C HIS A 71 -8.16 -17.88 -3.79
N ASP A 72 -7.60 -18.40 -2.69
CA ASP A 72 -7.76 -19.79 -2.31
C ASP A 72 -9.20 -20.09 -1.86
N ASN A 73 -9.64 -21.34 -2.07
CA ASN A 73 -10.93 -21.83 -1.61
C ASN A 73 -11.08 -21.64 -0.09
N GLY A 74 -12.12 -20.90 0.31
CA GLY A 74 -12.40 -20.57 1.72
C GLY A 74 -11.96 -19.16 2.13
N LYS A 75 -11.39 -18.38 1.25
CA LYS A 75 -11.20 -16.92 1.37
C LYS A 75 -12.34 -16.23 0.60
N ASP A 76 -12.83 -15.13 1.14
CA ASP A 76 -13.84 -14.32 0.45
C ASP A 76 -13.19 -13.57 -0.72
N GLU A 77 -13.99 -13.32 -1.77
CA GLU A 77 -13.61 -12.44 -2.87
C GLU A 77 -13.22 -11.06 -2.32
N MET A 78 -12.15 -10.49 -2.87
CA MET A 78 -11.69 -9.17 -2.46
C MET A 78 -12.52 -8.08 -3.12
N ASP A 79 -13.05 -7.14 -2.34
CA ASP A 79 -13.77 -6.00 -2.87
C ASP A 79 -12.83 -5.00 -3.53
N GLU A 80 -13.19 -4.52 -4.72
CA GLU A 80 -12.49 -3.46 -5.39
C GLU A 80 -12.50 -2.17 -4.56
N SER A 81 -11.37 -1.48 -4.53
CA SER A 81 -11.18 -0.27 -3.77
C SER A 81 -10.79 0.90 -4.67
N TYR A 82 -11.57 1.97 -4.62
CA TYR A 82 -11.34 3.20 -5.39
C TYR A 82 -10.71 4.26 -4.49
N TYR A 83 -9.78 5.03 -5.05
CA TYR A 83 -9.15 6.11 -4.31
C TYR A 83 -8.80 7.31 -5.18
N THR A 84 -8.60 8.44 -4.50
CA THR A 84 -7.94 9.63 -5.03
C THR A 84 -6.87 10.09 -4.06
N SER A 85 -5.78 10.62 -4.58
CA SER A 85 -4.68 11.08 -3.74
C SER A 85 -3.97 12.31 -4.30
N VAL A 86 -3.34 13.03 -3.38
CA VAL A 86 -2.41 14.12 -3.64
C VAL A 86 -1.08 13.77 -3.02
N THR A 87 -0.02 13.92 -3.79
CA THR A 87 1.36 13.63 -3.37
C THR A 87 2.19 14.91 -3.43
N LYS A 88 2.98 15.15 -2.38
CA LYS A 88 3.93 16.26 -2.29
C LYS A 88 5.35 15.74 -2.15
N LEU A 89 6.23 16.16 -3.06
CA LEU A 89 7.66 15.97 -2.92
C LEU A 89 8.24 17.09 -2.05
N LEU A 90 8.96 16.71 -1.01
CA LEU A 90 9.72 17.57 -0.12
C LEU A 90 11.21 17.29 -0.37
N PRO A 91 11.85 18.06 -1.27
CA PRO A 91 13.25 17.86 -1.57
C PRO A 91 14.11 18.26 -0.37
N ASN A 92 15.13 17.48 -0.08
CA ASN A 92 16.19 17.83 0.84
C ASN A 92 17.48 17.07 0.46
N ASP A 93 18.61 17.54 0.98
CA ASP A 93 19.95 17.06 0.59
C ASP A 93 20.29 15.67 1.17
N VAL A 94 19.55 15.21 2.17
CA VAL A 94 19.86 13.95 2.87
C VAL A 94 19.01 12.80 2.31
N ALA A 95 17.70 12.97 2.34
CA ALA A 95 16.76 11.96 1.89
C ALA A 95 15.46 12.65 1.43
N PRO A 96 15.25 12.83 0.13
CA PRO A 96 13.99 13.38 -0.37
C PRO A 96 12.80 12.62 0.19
N VAL A 97 11.80 13.35 0.69
CA VAL A 97 10.61 12.77 1.30
C VAL A 97 9.40 13.02 0.39
N VAL A 98 8.61 12.00 0.20
CA VAL A 98 7.33 12.05 -0.51
C VAL A 98 6.22 11.82 0.50
N VAL A 99 5.27 12.73 0.57
CA VAL A 99 4.08 12.60 1.41
C VAL A 99 2.87 12.49 0.51
N THR A 100 2.07 11.46 0.71
CA THR A 100 0.81 11.24 0.01
C THR A 100 -0.33 11.27 1.01
N ALA A 101 -1.39 12.00 0.68
CA ALA A 101 -2.65 11.96 1.41
C ALA A 101 -3.79 11.70 0.42
N GLY A 102 -4.78 10.95 0.83
CA GLY A 102 -5.88 10.61 -0.05
C GLY A 102 -7.13 10.17 0.67
N LEU A 103 -8.12 9.85 -0.14
CA LEU A 103 -9.41 9.32 0.27
C LEU A 103 -9.69 8.06 -0.54
N GLY A 104 -10.21 7.02 0.11
CA GLY A 104 -10.60 5.78 -0.56
C GLY A 104 -11.66 5.02 0.22
N ASN A 105 -12.28 4.04 -0.43
CA ASN A 105 -13.26 3.14 0.16
C ASN A 105 -12.66 1.74 0.40
N ASN A 106 -13.42 0.79 0.85
CA ASN A 106 -13.10 -0.62 1.07
C ASN A 106 -11.75 -0.88 1.77
N ASP A 107 -10.63 -0.97 1.04
CA ASP A 107 -9.30 -1.21 1.63
C ASP A 107 -8.86 -0.10 2.59
N PHE A 108 -9.40 1.10 2.42
CA PHE A 108 -9.15 2.24 3.28
C PHE A 108 -10.15 2.33 4.44
N ALA A 109 -11.21 1.50 4.45
CA ALA A 109 -12.26 1.53 5.46
C ALA A 109 -11.78 0.90 6.77
N LYS A 110 -12.31 1.45 7.88
CA LYS A 110 -12.19 0.80 9.19
C LYS A 110 -13.06 -0.44 9.23
N VAL A 111 -12.51 -1.51 9.74
CA VAL A 111 -13.24 -2.73 10.07
C VAL A 111 -13.92 -2.55 11.44
N ASN A 112 -15.20 -2.89 11.54
CA ASN A 112 -15.94 -2.91 12.82
C ASN A 112 -15.50 -4.10 13.68
N GLU A 113 -15.91 -4.12 14.95
CA GLU A 113 -15.70 -5.25 15.86
C GLU A 113 -16.34 -6.55 15.33
N ASP A 114 -17.39 -6.44 14.52
CA ASP A 114 -18.06 -7.57 13.86
C ASP A 114 -17.38 -8.01 12.53
N GLY A 115 -16.28 -7.36 12.13
CA GLY A 115 -15.52 -7.69 10.92
C GLY A 115 -16.06 -7.05 9.63
N ASP A 116 -17.16 -6.31 9.70
CA ASP A 116 -17.73 -5.64 8.52
C ASP A 116 -17.02 -4.34 8.19
N LYS A 117 -16.72 -4.15 6.91
CA LYS A 117 -16.24 -2.86 6.38
C LYS A 117 -17.41 -1.88 6.29
N LYS A 118 -17.19 -0.64 6.74
CA LYS A 118 -18.20 0.41 6.60
C LYS A 118 -18.18 0.97 5.17
N ASP A 119 -19.34 1.10 4.55
CA ASP A 119 -19.56 1.74 3.24
C ASP A 119 -19.30 3.25 3.27
N HIS A 120 -18.09 3.68 3.61
CA HIS A 120 -17.72 5.09 3.68
C HIS A 120 -16.37 5.32 3.04
N VAL A 121 -16.12 6.57 2.69
CA VAL A 121 -14.82 7.03 2.22
C VAL A 121 -13.97 7.43 3.43
N TYR A 122 -12.74 6.95 3.48
CA TYR A 122 -11.82 7.13 4.60
C TYR A 122 -10.51 7.80 4.13
N PRO A 123 -9.90 8.65 4.98
CA PRO A 123 -8.61 9.23 4.70
C PRO A 123 -7.47 8.22 4.93
N PHE A 124 -6.42 8.36 4.14
CA PHE A 124 -5.14 7.69 4.32
C PHE A 124 -3.97 8.66 4.14
N VAL A 125 -2.85 8.32 4.73
CA VAL A 125 -1.60 9.09 4.62
C VAL A 125 -0.44 8.11 4.47
N SER A 126 0.49 8.41 3.56
CA SER A 126 1.72 7.66 3.37
C SER A 126 2.92 8.61 3.30
N VAL A 127 4.04 8.17 3.85
CA VAL A 127 5.31 8.89 3.80
C VAL A 127 6.37 7.94 3.30
N ALA A 128 7.11 8.35 2.26
CA ALA A 128 8.26 7.61 1.75
C ALA A 128 9.51 8.49 1.81
N ALA A 129 10.60 7.97 2.36
CA ALA A 129 11.91 8.61 2.36
C ALA A 129 12.86 7.83 1.47
N TYR A 130 13.43 8.51 0.47
CA TYR A 130 14.39 7.90 -0.46
C TYR A 130 15.80 7.98 0.14
N VAL A 131 16.20 6.92 0.83
CA VAL A 131 17.53 6.82 1.45
C VAL A 131 18.65 6.57 0.44
N MET A 132 18.28 6.06 -0.73
CA MET A 132 19.10 5.93 -1.95
C MET A 132 18.19 6.12 -3.17
N PRO A 133 18.74 6.43 -4.36
CA PRO A 133 17.93 6.57 -5.58
C PRO A 133 17.06 5.35 -5.92
N GLN A 134 17.50 4.16 -5.50
CA GLN A 134 16.81 2.90 -5.75
C GLN A 134 16.10 2.32 -4.53
N LEU A 135 16.21 2.95 -3.35
CA LEU A 135 15.70 2.41 -2.09
C LEU A 135 14.90 3.46 -1.33
N SER A 136 13.65 3.15 -1.05
CA SER A 136 12.79 3.97 -0.20
C SER A 136 12.33 3.20 1.04
N LEU A 137 12.21 3.93 2.16
CA LEU A 137 11.51 3.47 3.36
C LEU A 137 10.12 4.09 3.34
N ILE A 138 9.10 3.29 3.62
CA ILE A 138 7.69 3.67 3.50
C ILE A 138 7.03 3.47 4.85
N ALA A 139 6.24 4.45 5.27
CA ALA A 139 5.31 4.34 6.38
C ALA A 139 3.93 4.77 5.88
N ASP A 140 2.95 3.91 6.03
CA ASP A 140 1.57 4.12 5.63
C ASP A 140 0.65 4.04 6.85
N TYR A 141 -0.33 4.93 6.89
CA TYR A 141 -1.37 4.92 7.91
C TYR A 141 -2.73 4.97 7.24
N THR A 142 -3.46 3.88 7.38
CA THR A 142 -4.80 3.71 6.79
C THR A 142 -5.72 3.09 7.83
N SER A 143 -6.82 3.78 8.14
CA SER A 143 -7.89 3.26 9.01
C SER A 143 -7.48 2.78 10.40
N GLY A 144 -6.45 3.42 10.98
CA GLY A 144 -5.93 3.05 12.31
C GLY A 144 -4.83 1.99 12.26
N VAL A 145 -4.47 1.52 11.07
CA VAL A 145 -3.41 0.53 10.86
C VAL A 145 -2.17 1.22 10.28
N THR A 146 -1.02 0.92 10.86
CA THR A 146 0.28 1.37 10.37
C THR A 146 0.98 0.22 9.66
N THR A 147 1.42 0.47 8.44
CA THR A 147 2.25 -0.44 7.65
C THR A 147 3.63 0.16 7.46
N LEU A 148 4.67 -0.61 7.66
CA LEU A 148 6.03 -0.23 7.32
C LEU A 148 6.52 -1.05 6.13
N GLY A 149 7.16 -0.39 5.19
CA GLY A 149 7.59 -1.02 3.95
C GLY A 149 8.92 -0.52 3.42
N VAL A 150 9.41 -1.26 2.45
CA VAL A 150 10.61 -0.94 1.68
C VAL A 150 10.25 -1.01 0.20
N GLY A 151 10.55 0.06 -0.54
CA GLY A 151 10.41 0.11 -1.99
C GLY A 151 11.77 0.03 -2.66
N ILE A 152 11.90 -0.82 -3.66
CA ILE A 152 13.13 -1.03 -4.43
C ILE A 152 12.84 -0.80 -5.91
N VAL A 153 13.64 0.05 -6.54
CA VAL A 153 13.68 0.24 -8.00
C VAL A 153 14.94 -0.45 -8.51
N PRO A 154 14.86 -1.66 -9.07
CA PRO A 154 16.05 -2.46 -9.43
C PRO A 154 16.96 -1.77 -10.44
N SER A 155 16.37 -0.97 -11.34
CA SER A 155 17.12 -0.19 -12.32
C SER A 155 16.35 1.06 -12.70
N PRO A 156 16.99 2.24 -12.74
CA PRO A 156 16.34 3.47 -13.17
C PRO A 156 15.95 3.47 -14.67
N LYS A 157 16.43 2.48 -15.43
CA LYS A 157 16.07 2.29 -16.84
C LYS A 157 14.81 1.45 -17.04
N LEU A 158 14.37 0.76 -16.00
CA LEU A 158 13.18 -0.08 -16.03
C LEU A 158 12.09 0.57 -15.17
N PRO A 159 10.88 0.79 -15.68
CA PRO A 159 9.78 1.34 -14.90
C PRO A 159 9.15 0.28 -13.99
N ILE A 160 9.98 -0.38 -13.19
CA ILE A 160 9.58 -1.47 -12.28
C ILE A 160 9.90 -1.04 -10.85
N THR A 161 8.92 -1.17 -9.96
CA THR A 161 9.07 -0.99 -8.52
C THR A 161 8.64 -2.26 -7.80
N ILE A 162 9.43 -2.69 -6.84
CA ILE A 162 9.10 -3.80 -5.94
C ILE A 162 8.90 -3.22 -4.55
N THR A 163 7.74 -3.45 -3.95
CA THR A 163 7.43 -3.01 -2.59
C THR A 163 7.16 -4.21 -1.70
N MET A 164 7.77 -4.22 -0.52
CA MET A 164 7.53 -5.21 0.53
C MET A 164 7.18 -4.48 1.82
N GLY A 165 6.23 -4.98 2.57
CA GLY A 165 5.79 -4.33 3.78
C GLY A 165 5.33 -5.29 4.87
N ALA A 166 5.46 -4.83 6.12
CA ALA A 166 4.88 -5.45 7.30
C ALA A 166 3.62 -4.67 7.70
N TYR A 167 2.52 -5.38 7.76
CA TYR A 167 1.20 -4.83 8.07
C TYR A 167 0.96 -4.80 9.59
N ASN A 168 0.23 -3.78 10.04
CA ASN A 168 -0.28 -3.70 11.42
C ASN A 168 0.81 -3.66 12.51
N VAL A 169 1.89 -2.93 12.28
CA VAL A 169 3.04 -2.83 13.20
C VAL A 169 2.71 -2.08 14.50
N ASN A 170 1.57 -1.41 14.58
CA ASN A 170 1.12 -0.67 15.77
C ASN A 170 0.28 -1.52 16.75
N LYS A 171 -0.07 -2.77 16.43
CA LYS A 171 -0.70 -3.67 17.40
C LYS A 171 0.33 -4.17 18.39
N GLN A 172 0.31 -3.63 19.60
CA GLN A 172 1.01 -4.22 20.74
C GLN A 172 0.12 -5.32 21.35
N THR A 173 0.65 -6.54 21.42
CA THR A 173 0.03 -7.59 22.21
C THR A 173 0.37 -7.33 23.67
N VAL A 174 -0.59 -6.89 24.46
CA VAL A 174 -0.42 -6.78 25.92
C VAL A 174 -0.71 -8.16 26.51
N ASP A 175 0.33 -8.83 26.99
CA ASP A 175 0.20 -10.09 27.71
C ASP A 175 -0.25 -9.78 29.15
N THR A 176 -1.55 -9.80 29.40
CA THR A 176 -2.14 -9.71 30.74
C THR A 176 -2.41 -11.12 31.26
N GLY A 177 -1.33 -11.82 31.59
CA GLY A 177 -1.25 -13.03 32.42
C GLY A 177 -2.40 -14.04 32.36
N ASN A 178 -2.86 -14.51 31.28
CA ASN A 178 -3.62 -15.69 30.88
C ASN A 178 -4.59 -15.49 29.69
N ASP A 179 -4.94 -14.23 29.34
CA ASP A 179 -5.77 -13.96 28.20
C ASP A 179 -5.01 -12.99 27.26
N LYS A 180 -4.71 -13.46 26.04
CA LYS A 180 -4.16 -12.60 25.00
C LYS A 180 -5.27 -11.72 24.45
N VAL A 181 -5.28 -10.45 24.81
CA VAL A 181 -6.16 -9.44 24.21
C VAL A 181 -5.38 -8.70 23.17
N SER A 182 -5.78 -8.80 21.90
CA SER A 182 -5.28 -7.96 20.81
C SER A 182 -6.21 -6.76 20.64
N PHE A 183 -5.61 -5.58 20.62
CA PHE A 183 -6.30 -4.31 20.38
C PHE A 183 -6.04 -3.83 18.95
#